data_b7106032e3b494eacf727bca75944757
#
_entry.id   b7106032e3b494eacf727bca75944757
#
_cell.length_a   1.000
_cell.length_b   1.000
_cell.length_c   1.000
_cell.angle_alpha   90.00
_cell.angle_beta   90.00
_cell.angle_gamma   90.00
#
_symmetry.space_group_name_H-M   'P 1'
#
loop_
_entity.id
_entity.type
_entity.pdbx_description
1 polymer ?
#
loop_
_entity_poly.entity_id
_entity_poly.type
_entity_poly.pdbx_seq_one_letter_code
_entity_poly.pdbx_strand_id
1 'polypeptide(L)'
;MKELAIGVSGINAVDNPGPGVGVARSLKEDNDLHARIIGLAYDAMEPGIYMDWVVDRSFIMPYPSGDGAAYFDRLAFIRDQQGLDLLIPNLDAELPLYIKRAADLKAMGIATFLPSMEQFKLRGKDKLAEVAERMGIKLPKTKICTSLDQLHEAVEELGLPVMVKGSFYKAYAAYTSAQAVGHFHALVAEWGYPVIVQSIVSGEELNVIGVGDGAGGSLGTVGIKKISVTALGKIWTGVTIKHQPMLEAANRFIRELKWRGPFELECIVKGDDVYLIEINPRFPAWVYFATGVGVNLPARLVRAALGGEVVEIAITLGV
;
A
#
# COMPACT_ATOMS: atom_id res chain seq x y z
N MET A 1 -11.46 9.19 28.04
CA MET A 1 -10.25 9.34 27.18
C MET A 1 -10.44 10.56 26.29
N LYS A 2 -9.37 11.26 25.87
CA LYS A 2 -9.46 12.38 24.92
C LYS A 2 -9.92 11.84 23.57
N GLU A 3 -10.85 12.51 22.91
CA GLU A 3 -11.19 12.23 21.51
C GLU A 3 -9.99 12.57 20.61
N LEU A 4 -9.62 11.66 19.72
CA LEU A 4 -8.51 11.83 18.77
C LEU A 4 -9.04 12.24 17.41
N ALA A 5 -8.58 13.37 16.89
CA ALA A 5 -8.89 13.82 15.55
C ALA A 5 -7.88 13.22 14.55
N ILE A 6 -8.34 12.31 13.70
CA ILE A 6 -7.49 11.54 12.79
C ILE A 6 -7.83 11.87 11.34
N GLY A 7 -6.86 12.42 10.63
CA GLY A 7 -6.95 12.69 9.19
C GLY A 7 -6.72 11.40 8.39
N VAL A 8 -7.64 11.08 7.49
CA VAL A 8 -7.59 9.88 6.64
C VAL A 8 -7.82 10.29 5.19
N SER A 9 -6.87 10.00 4.32
CA SER A 9 -7.01 10.17 2.87
C SER A 9 -7.39 8.86 2.17
N GLY A 10 -7.56 8.90 0.84
CA GLY A 10 -7.93 7.72 0.06
C GLY A 10 -9.38 7.28 0.29
N ILE A 11 -10.27 8.26 0.52
CA ILE A 11 -11.72 8.05 0.68
C ILE A 11 -12.47 8.06 -0.65
N ASN A 12 -11.74 7.98 -1.76
CA ASN A 12 -12.22 7.91 -3.13
C ASN A 12 -12.73 6.51 -3.50
N ALA A 13 -13.37 6.40 -4.68
CA ALA A 13 -13.68 5.14 -5.35
C ALA A 13 -13.58 5.37 -6.87
N VAL A 14 -12.43 5.02 -7.45
CA VAL A 14 -12.19 5.19 -8.91
C VAL A 14 -12.51 3.90 -9.67
N ASP A 15 -12.03 2.77 -9.19
CA ASP A 15 -12.24 1.43 -9.79
C ASP A 15 -12.81 0.48 -8.75
N ASN A 16 -12.30 0.58 -7.53
CA ASN A 16 -12.83 0.01 -6.30
C ASN A 16 -12.77 1.06 -5.19
N PRO A 17 -13.43 0.87 -4.05
CA PRO A 17 -13.27 1.76 -2.90
C PRO A 17 -11.81 1.92 -2.51
N GLY A 18 -11.39 3.16 -2.26
CA GLY A 18 -10.05 3.45 -1.74
C GLY A 18 -9.85 2.94 -0.31
N PRO A 19 -8.60 2.88 0.17
CA PRO A 19 -8.30 2.32 1.51
C PRO A 19 -8.90 3.12 2.67
N GLY A 20 -9.09 4.43 2.48
CA GLY A 20 -9.44 5.36 3.56
C GLY A 20 -10.75 5.04 4.25
N VAL A 21 -11.77 4.60 3.52
CA VAL A 21 -13.05 4.20 4.15
C VAL A 21 -12.86 2.97 5.05
N GLY A 22 -12.08 1.98 4.59
CA GLY A 22 -11.76 0.79 5.39
C GLY A 22 -10.94 1.14 6.65
N VAL A 23 -9.99 2.08 6.54
CA VAL A 23 -9.23 2.61 7.67
C VAL A 23 -10.15 3.34 8.65
N ALA A 24 -10.98 4.27 8.17
CA ALA A 24 -11.91 5.04 8.98
C ALA A 24 -12.89 4.13 9.74
N ARG A 25 -13.46 3.16 9.05
CA ARG A 25 -14.34 2.15 9.65
C ARG A 25 -13.65 1.35 10.75
N SER A 26 -12.43 0.87 10.49
CA SER A 26 -11.64 0.13 11.48
C SER A 26 -11.37 0.94 12.75
N LEU A 27 -11.13 2.25 12.61
CA LEU A 27 -10.90 3.16 13.74
C LEU A 27 -12.20 3.42 14.52
N LYS A 28 -13.34 3.58 13.82
CA LYS A 28 -14.65 3.79 14.45
C LYS A 28 -15.17 2.57 15.21
N GLU A 29 -14.82 1.37 14.76
CA GLU A 29 -15.21 0.11 15.40
C GLU A 29 -14.29 -0.32 16.55
N ASP A 30 -13.20 0.42 16.80
CA ASP A 30 -12.31 0.15 17.94
C ASP A 30 -12.90 0.77 19.23
N ASN A 31 -13.26 -0.09 20.17
CA ASN A 31 -13.94 0.32 21.42
C ASN A 31 -13.06 1.18 22.34
N ASP A 32 -11.74 1.08 22.22
CA ASP A 32 -10.78 1.79 23.06
C ASP A 32 -10.26 3.08 22.41
N LEU A 33 -10.60 3.32 21.15
CA LEU A 33 -10.26 4.54 20.42
C LEU A 33 -11.49 5.42 20.25
N HIS A 34 -11.50 6.57 20.92
CA HIS A 34 -12.49 7.60 20.62
C HIS A 34 -11.99 8.44 19.45
N ALA A 35 -12.17 7.91 18.22
CA ALA A 35 -11.67 8.53 17.01
C ALA A 35 -12.73 9.41 16.34
N ARG A 36 -12.38 10.67 16.09
CA ARG A 36 -13.07 11.57 15.17
C ARG A 36 -12.34 11.60 13.86
N ILE A 37 -12.98 11.14 12.79
CA ILE A 37 -12.37 10.96 11.49
C ILE A 37 -12.55 12.22 10.62
N ILE A 38 -11.43 12.74 10.15
CA ILE A 38 -11.37 13.87 9.23
C ILE A 38 -10.96 13.33 7.86
N GLY A 39 -11.91 13.29 6.93
CA GLY A 39 -11.67 12.87 5.55
C GLY A 39 -10.87 13.94 4.79
N LEU A 40 -9.77 13.53 4.17
CA LEU A 40 -8.94 14.35 3.31
C LEU A 40 -9.16 13.90 1.86
N ALA A 41 -9.95 14.66 1.11
CA ALA A 41 -10.35 14.34 -0.25
C ALA A 41 -9.66 15.26 -1.27
N TYR A 42 -9.51 14.80 -2.49
CA TYR A 42 -8.96 15.60 -3.60
C TYR A 42 -10.03 16.05 -4.61
N ASP A 43 -11.21 15.46 -4.50
CA ASP A 43 -12.35 15.81 -5.34
C ASP A 43 -13.64 15.79 -4.50
N ALA A 44 -14.54 16.73 -4.77
CA ALA A 44 -15.83 16.80 -4.10
C ALA A 44 -16.75 15.60 -4.42
N MET A 45 -16.43 14.83 -5.45
CA MET A 45 -17.16 13.62 -5.85
C MET A 45 -16.64 12.34 -5.18
N GLU A 46 -15.64 12.43 -4.33
CA GLU A 46 -15.18 11.26 -3.57
C GLU A 46 -16.28 10.77 -2.61
N PRO A 47 -16.74 9.51 -2.74
CA PRO A 47 -17.91 9.02 -2.00
C PRO A 47 -17.74 9.01 -0.48
N GLY A 48 -16.51 8.86 0.01
CA GLY A 48 -16.22 8.88 1.45
C GLY A 48 -16.56 10.20 2.13
N ILE A 49 -16.64 11.32 1.38
CA ILE A 49 -17.08 12.64 1.91
C ILE A 49 -18.50 12.55 2.48
N TYR A 50 -19.34 11.69 1.87
CA TYR A 50 -20.78 11.57 2.14
C TYR A 50 -21.13 10.40 3.08
N MET A 51 -20.09 9.69 3.57
CA MET A 51 -20.26 8.56 4.49
C MET A 51 -20.16 9.04 5.94
N ASP A 52 -21.18 9.78 6.41
CA ASP A 52 -21.24 10.39 7.76
C ASP A 52 -21.18 9.38 8.91
N TRP A 53 -21.46 8.10 8.64
CA TRP A 53 -21.32 7.00 9.60
C TRP A 53 -19.87 6.55 9.86
N VAL A 54 -18.88 6.97 9.04
CA VAL A 54 -17.46 6.69 9.24
C VAL A 54 -16.58 7.94 9.19
N VAL A 55 -16.99 9.01 8.49
CA VAL A 55 -16.24 10.25 8.32
C VAL A 55 -17.03 11.40 8.94
N ASP A 56 -16.52 11.97 10.03
CA ASP A 56 -17.22 13.00 10.79
C ASP A 56 -17.18 14.38 10.12
N ARG A 57 -16.08 14.69 9.44
CA ARG A 57 -15.86 15.93 8.67
C ARG A 57 -14.96 15.65 7.49
N SER A 58 -15.11 16.41 6.40
CA SER A 58 -14.26 16.27 5.22
C SER A 58 -13.76 17.61 4.73
N PHE A 59 -12.55 17.58 4.15
CA PHE A 59 -11.90 18.75 3.56
C PHE A 59 -11.29 18.40 2.21
N ILE A 60 -11.46 19.30 1.26
CA ILE A 60 -10.76 19.20 -0.02
C ILE A 60 -9.34 19.70 0.15
N MET A 61 -8.39 18.90 -0.28
CA MET A 61 -6.96 19.14 -0.24
C MET A 61 -6.43 19.60 -1.60
N PRO A 62 -5.39 20.42 -1.65
CA PRO A 62 -4.59 20.59 -2.86
C PRO A 62 -3.96 19.26 -3.27
N TYR A 63 -3.65 19.08 -4.57
CA TYR A 63 -2.94 17.86 -5.01
C TYR A 63 -1.52 17.83 -4.45
N PRO A 64 -1.02 16.66 -3.97
CA PRO A 64 0.30 16.53 -3.35
C PRO A 64 1.47 16.74 -4.33
N SER A 65 1.20 16.67 -5.64
CA SER A 65 2.15 16.99 -6.71
C SER A 65 2.26 18.48 -7.04
N GLY A 66 1.38 19.31 -6.44
CA GLY A 66 1.36 20.75 -6.65
C GLY A 66 2.28 21.51 -5.70
N ASP A 67 1.82 22.70 -5.28
CA ASP A 67 2.55 23.52 -4.31
C ASP A 67 2.50 22.90 -2.90
N GLY A 68 3.64 22.42 -2.44
CA GLY A 68 3.77 21.84 -1.11
C GLY A 68 3.51 22.82 0.02
N ALA A 69 3.71 24.14 -0.17
CA ALA A 69 3.38 25.15 0.82
C ALA A 69 1.86 25.26 0.99
N ALA A 70 1.12 25.43 -0.11
CA ALA A 70 -0.35 25.47 -0.09
C ALA A 70 -0.96 24.18 0.52
N TYR A 71 -0.31 23.03 0.32
CA TYR A 71 -0.74 21.77 0.93
C TYR A 71 -0.61 21.81 2.46
N PHE A 72 0.52 22.29 2.98
CA PHE A 72 0.77 22.37 4.42
C PHE A 72 -0.01 23.50 5.08
N ASP A 73 -0.24 24.63 4.40
CA ASP A 73 -1.14 25.70 4.88
C ASP A 73 -2.58 25.16 5.03
N ARG A 74 -3.01 24.30 4.10
CA ARG A 74 -4.31 23.65 4.21
C ARG A 74 -4.39 22.68 5.40
N LEU A 75 -3.34 21.91 5.65
CA LEU A 75 -3.24 21.06 6.85
C LEU A 75 -3.25 21.87 8.13
N ALA A 76 -2.53 23.01 8.18
CA ALA A 76 -2.54 23.90 9.31
C ALA A 76 -3.93 24.46 9.60
N PHE A 77 -4.64 24.89 8.54
CA PHE A 77 -6.04 25.32 8.65
C PHE A 77 -6.93 24.22 9.23
N ILE A 78 -6.82 22.99 8.73
CA ILE A 78 -7.63 21.86 9.21
C ILE A 78 -7.31 21.55 10.68
N ARG A 79 -6.02 21.53 11.06
CA ARG A 79 -5.59 21.36 12.45
C ARG A 79 -6.20 22.41 13.36
N ASP A 80 -6.16 23.67 12.96
CA ASP A 80 -6.65 24.78 13.77
C ASP A 80 -8.19 24.75 13.93
N GLN A 81 -8.89 24.28 12.89
CA GLN A 81 -10.35 24.14 12.91
C GLN A 81 -10.84 22.88 13.61
N GLN A 82 -10.10 21.79 13.52
CA GLN A 82 -10.54 20.46 13.93
C GLN A 82 -9.64 19.80 14.99
N GLY A 83 -8.49 20.37 15.32
CA GLY A 83 -7.58 19.76 16.28
C GLY A 83 -6.95 18.46 15.80
N LEU A 84 -6.43 18.43 14.57
CA LEU A 84 -5.84 17.26 13.94
C LEU A 84 -4.65 16.71 14.74
N ASP A 85 -4.80 15.51 15.30
CA ASP A 85 -3.79 14.88 16.16
C ASP A 85 -2.88 13.92 15.37
N LEU A 86 -3.41 13.25 14.33
CA LEU A 86 -2.70 12.22 13.55
C LEU A 86 -3.17 12.18 12.11
N LEU A 87 -2.26 11.79 11.20
CA LEU A 87 -2.54 11.54 9.78
C LEU A 87 -2.24 10.10 9.39
N ILE A 88 -3.17 9.49 8.64
CA ILE A 88 -3.00 8.19 7.97
C ILE A 88 -3.20 8.40 6.47
N PRO A 89 -2.13 8.71 5.72
CA PRO A 89 -2.21 8.83 4.28
C PRO A 89 -2.31 7.43 3.64
N ASN A 90 -3.18 7.32 2.64
CA ASN A 90 -3.49 6.05 1.98
C ASN A 90 -3.31 6.08 0.45
N LEU A 91 -2.74 7.15 -0.09
CA LEU A 91 -2.44 7.27 -1.52
C LEU A 91 -0.94 7.38 -1.74
N ASP A 92 -0.42 6.62 -2.68
CA ASP A 92 1.02 6.59 -3.00
C ASP A 92 1.60 7.96 -3.35
N ALA A 93 0.78 8.82 -3.98
CA ALA A 93 1.19 10.17 -4.38
C ALA A 93 1.46 11.12 -3.21
N GLU A 94 0.86 10.86 -2.05
CA GLU A 94 1.01 11.70 -0.84
C GLU A 94 2.27 11.38 -0.05
N LEU A 95 2.64 10.10 -0.02
CA LEU A 95 3.67 9.58 0.87
C LEU A 95 5.01 10.32 0.76
N PRO A 96 5.56 10.59 -0.45
CA PRO A 96 6.82 11.32 -0.56
C PRO A 96 6.79 12.70 0.08
N LEU A 97 5.65 13.40 -0.02
CA LEU A 97 5.48 14.73 0.56
C LEU A 97 5.49 14.64 2.10
N TYR A 98 4.67 13.76 2.67
CA TYR A 98 4.59 13.58 4.13
C TYR A 98 5.90 13.06 4.73
N ILE A 99 6.57 12.12 4.06
CA ILE A 99 7.87 11.59 4.53
C ILE A 99 8.93 12.69 4.54
N LYS A 100 9.02 13.49 3.47
CA LYS A 100 9.98 14.61 3.39
C LYS A 100 9.71 15.71 4.42
N ARG A 101 8.45 15.96 4.74
CA ARG A 101 8.00 17.03 5.62
C ARG A 101 7.55 16.52 7.00
N ALA A 102 8.02 15.31 7.41
CA ALA A 102 7.65 14.71 8.69
C ALA A 102 8.02 15.59 9.91
N ALA A 103 9.13 16.34 9.82
CA ALA A 103 9.52 17.29 10.87
C ALA A 103 8.53 18.45 11.01
N ASP A 104 7.97 18.94 9.88
CA ASP A 104 6.99 20.02 9.89
C ASP A 104 5.66 19.55 10.50
N LEU A 105 5.22 18.35 10.16
CA LEU A 105 4.03 17.73 10.77
C LEU A 105 4.20 17.59 12.28
N LYS A 106 5.37 17.13 12.73
CA LYS A 106 5.70 17.03 14.15
C LYS A 106 5.67 18.40 14.83
N ALA A 107 6.24 19.43 14.20
CA ALA A 107 6.20 20.81 14.71
C ALA A 107 4.78 21.37 14.79
N MET A 108 3.89 20.92 13.89
CA MET A 108 2.45 21.24 13.94
C MET A 108 1.69 20.43 15.00
N GLY A 109 2.33 19.50 15.71
CA GLY A 109 1.69 18.61 16.67
C GLY A 109 0.91 17.46 16.01
N ILE A 110 1.11 17.21 14.72
CA ILE A 110 0.43 16.16 13.96
C ILE A 110 1.34 14.93 13.91
N ALA A 111 0.90 13.83 14.51
CA ALA A 111 1.61 12.56 14.46
C ALA A 111 1.43 11.85 13.11
N THR A 112 2.45 11.07 12.71
CA THR A 112 2.41 10.16 11.58
C THR A 112 3.16 8.87 11.90
N PHE A 113 2.82 7.79 11.20
CA PHE A 113 3.51 6.52 11.35
C PHE A 113 3.86 5.96 9.98
N LEU A 114 4.90 6.54 9.36
CA LEU A 114 5.28 6.33 7.98
C LEU A 114 6.67 5.67 7.88
N PRO A 115 6.95 4.98 6.77
CA PRO A 115 8.31 4.52 6.48
C PRO A 115 9.25 5.71 6.27
N SER A 116 10.55 5.48 6.41
CA SER A 116 11.55 6.46 5.97
C SER A 116 11.57 6.57 4.44
N MET A 117 12.20 7.62 3.91
CA MET A 117 12.36 7.76 2.45
C MET A 117 13.20 6.62 1.86
N GLU A 118 14.15 6.08 2.61
CA GLU A 118 14.94 4.91 2.19
C GLU A 118 14.07 3.67 2.10
N GLN A 119 13.25 3.40 3.11
CA GLN A 119 12.29 2.31 3.09
C GLN A 119 11.26 2.48 1.97
N PHE A 120 10.72 3.69 1.79
CA PHE A 120 9.77 3.98 0.72
C PHE A 120 10.34 3.66 -0.68
N LYS A 121 11.63 3.93 -0.91
CA LYS A 121 12.30 3.64 -2.19
C LYS A 121 12.44 2.14 -2.47
N LEU A 122 12.40 1.28 -1.46
CA LEU A 122 12.50 -0.19 -1.63
C LEU A 122 11.34 -0.78 -2.44
N ARG A 123 10.23 -0.05 -2.57
CA ARG A 123 9.12 -0.44 -3.46
C ARG A 123 9.45 -0.34 -4.94
N GLY A 124 10.55 0.33 -5.28
CA GLY A 124 11.01 0.47 -6.66
C GLY A 124 11.25 -0.90 -7.30
N LYS A 125 10.79 -1.06 -8.53
CA LYS A 125 10.87 -2.35 -9.24
C LYS A 125 12.33 -2.81 -9.44
N ASP A 126 13.27 -1.88 -9.45
CA ASP A 126 14.71 -2.12 -9.46
C ASP A 126 15.27 -2.64 -8.13
N LYS A 127 14.52 -2.47 -7.03
CA LYS A 127 14.90 -2.89 -5.67
C LYS A 127 14.25 -4.19 -5.22
N LEU A 128 13.23 -4.66 -5.93
CA LEU A 128 12.47 -5.84 -5.51
C LEU A 128 13.33 -7.11 -5.38
N ALA A 129 14.38 -7.24 -6.20
CA ALA A 129 15.29 -8.40 -6.12
C ALA A 129 16.06 -8.42 -4.79
N GLU A 130 16.62 -7.28 -4.36
CA GLU A 130 17.29 -7.12 -3.08
C GLU A 130 16.33 -7.42 -1.90
N VAL A 131 15.11 -6.88 -1.99
CA VAL A 131 14.10 -7.10 -0.95
C VAL A 131 13.68 -8.56 -0.88
N ALA A 132 13.40 -9.20 -2.02
CA ALA A 132 13.00 -10.61 -2.08
C ALA A 132 14.08 -11.53 -1.51
N GLU A 133 15.36 -11.27 -1.79
CA GLU A 133 16.49 -11.99 -1.22
C GLU A 133 16.52 -11.86 0.32
N ARG A 134 16.39 -10.63 0.85
CA ARG A 134 16.34 -10.39 2.30
C ARG A 134 15.14 -11.03 2.97
N MET A 135 14.02 -11.13 2.27
CA MET A 135 12.82 -11.85 2.74
C MET A 135 12.95 -13.37 2.62
N GLY A 136 13.97 -13.89 1.89
CA GLY A 136 14.13 -15.30 1.59
C GLY A 136 12.99 -15.87 0.74
N ILE A 137 12.47 -15.09 -0.20
CA ILE A 137 11.44 -15.48 -1.17
C ILE A 137 11.93 -15.23 -2.59
N LYS A 138 11.16 -15.70 -3.56
CA LYS A 138 11.51 -15.58 -4.98
C LYS A 138 11.04 -14.25 -5.58
N LEU A 139 11.66 -13.89 -6.69
CA LEU A 139 11.16 -12.87 -7.61
C LEU A 139 10.97 -13.53 -8.98
N PRO A 140 9.92 -13.21 -9.75
CA PRO A 140 9.87 -13.63 -11.15
C PRO A 140 11.07 -13.08 -11.90
N LYS A 141 11.65 -13.87 -12.82
CA LYS A 141 12.79 -13.40 -13.63
C LYS A 141 12.42 -12.10 -14.32
N THR A 142 13.23 -11.07 -14.15
CA THR A 142 12.91 -9.70 -14.53
C THR A 142 14.06 -9.08 -15.31
N LYS A 143 13.75 -8.38 -16.40
CA LYS A 143 14.66 -7.59 -17.21
C LYS A 143 14.16 -6.16 -17.31
N ILE A 144 15.08 -5.21 -17.26
CA ILE A 144 14.79 -3.77 -17.40
C ILE A 144 15.26 -3.38 -18.80
N CYS A 145 14.35 -2.84 -19.61
CA CYS A 145 14.59 -2.52 -21.01
C CYS A 145 14.46 -1.02 -21.26
N THR A 146 15.49 -0.44 -21.84
CA THR A 146 15.53 0.96 -22.28
C THR A 146 15.64 1.10 -23.82
N SER A 147 15.59 -0.03 -24.53
CA SER A 147 15.57 -0.08 -25.99
C SER A 147 14.76 -1.30 -26.47
N LEU A 148 14.41 -1.27 -27.75
CA LEU A 148 13.70 -2.39 -28.39
C LEU A 148 14.61 -3.62 -28.51
N ASP A 149 15.91 -3.45 -28.73
CA ASP A 149 16.85 -4.56 -28.78
C ASP A 149 16.91 -5.30 -27.45
N GLN A 150 16.96 -4.57 -26.33
CA GLN A 150 16.90 -5.15 -24.99
C GLN A 150 15.57 -5.87 -24.73
N LEU A 151 14.45 -5.39 -25.30
CA LEU A 151 13.17 -6.12 -25.23
C LEU A 151 13.28 -7.46 -25.96
N HIS A 152 13.86 -7.50 -27.16
CA HIS A 152 14.02 -8.75 -27.93
C HIS A 152 14.91 -9.74 -27.17
N GLU A 153 16.05 -9.30 -26.66
CA GLU A 153 16.93 -10.12 -25.83
C GLU A 153 16.20 -10.64 -24.56
N ALA A 154 15.43 -9.77 -23.90
CA ALA A 154 14.67 -10.16 -22.71
C ALA A 154 13.59 -11.23 -23.04
N VAL A 155 12.87 -11.08 -24.14
CA VAL A 155 11.85 -12.05 -24.57
C VAL A 155 12.50 -13.38 -24.95
N GLU A 156 13.64 -13.37 -25.61
CA GLU A 156 14.39 -14.58 -25.97
C GLU A 156 14.91 -15.30 -24.72
N GLU A 157 15.49 -14.58 -23.77
CA GLU A 157 16.05 -15.17 -22.53
C GLU A 157 14.96 -15.67 -21.56
N LEU A 158 13.87 -14.93 -21.40
CA LEU A 158 12.81 -15.29 -20.48
C LEU A 158 11.85 -16.35 -21.04
N GLY A 159 11.72 -16.41 -22.35
CA GLY A 159 10.73 -17.22 -23.05
C GLY A 159 9.31 -16.63 -22.92
N LEU A 160 8.49 -16.87 -23.93
CA LEU A 160 7.07 -16.47 -23.92
C LEU A 160 6.23 -17.51 -23.15
N PRO A 161 5.15 -17.06 -22.47
CA PRO A 161 4.65 -15.70 -22.37
C PRO A 161 5.40 -14.86 -21.33
N VAL A 162 5.42 -13.53 -21.53
CA VAL A 162 6.01 -12.56 -20.60
C VAL A 162 5.01 -11.48 -20.20
N MET A 163 5.23 -10.85 -19.05
CA MET A 163 4.56 -9.62 -18.67
C MET A 163 5.44 -8.43 -19.10
N VAL A 164 4.83 -7.47 -19.80
CA VAL A 164 5.44 -6.17 -20.14
C VAL A 164 4.81 -5.10 -19.29
N LYS A 165 5.60 -4.46 -18.42
CA LYS A 165 5.13 -3.55 -17.36
C LYS A 165 5.72 -2.15 -17.52
N GLY A 166 4.91 -1.13 -17.26
CA GLY A 166 5.40 0.23 -17.09
C GLY A 166 6.14 0.43 -15.76
N SER A 167 6.90 1.51 -15.65
CA SER A 167 7.63 1.84 -14.42
C SER A 167 6.68 2.08 -13.23
N PHE A 168 5.49 2.64 -13.48
CA PHE A 168 4.54 2.99 -12.43
C PHE A 168 3.31 2.08 -12.45
N TYR A 169 2.55 2.13 -13.54
CA TYR A 169 1.29 1.41 -13.67
C TYR A 169 1.27 0.60 -14.96
N LYS A 170 0.24 -0.22 -15.11
CA LYS A 170 -0.06 -1.09 -16.24
C LYS A 170 0.94 -2.25 -16.41
N ALA A 171 0.36 -3.40 -16.66
CA ALA A 171 1.06 -4.64 -16.96
C ALA A 171 0.23 -5.41 -17.99
N TYR A 172 0.87 -5.89 -19.02
CA TYR A 172 0.23 -6.61 -20.13
C TYR A 172 0.93 -7.95 -20.36
N ALA A 173 0.15 -9.02 -20.46
CA ALA A 173 0.68 -10.31 -20.88
C ALA A 173 0.92 -10.31 -22.39
N ALA A 174 2.09 -10.77 -22.80
CA ALA A 174 2.45 -10.94 -24.20
C ALA A 174 2.76 -12.42 -24.47
N TYR A 175 2.00 -13.02 -25.37
CA TYR A 175 2.12 -14.42 -25.78
C TYR A 175 2.92 -14.56 -27.08
N THR A 176 3.19 -13.45 -27.75
CA THR A 176 4.02 -13.38 -28.96
C THR A 176 4.98 -12.18 -28.87
N SER A 177 6.10 -12.24 -29.59
CA SER A 177 7.04 -11.14 -29.68
C SER A 177 6.39 -9.86 -30.23
N ALA A 178 5.47 -9.99 -31.19
CA ALA A 178 4.74 -8.87 -31.74
C ALA A 178 3.85 -8.17 -30.68
N GLN A 179 3.18 -8.92 -29.81
CA GLN A 179 2.44 -8.37 -28.68
C GLN A 179 3.37 -7.66 -27.68
N ALA A 180 4.53 -8.25 -27.36
CA ALA A 180 5.52 -7.64 -26.48
C ALA A 180 6.00 -6.29 -27.02
N VAL A 181 6.30 -6.19 -28.31
CA VAL A 181 6.69 -4.96 -29.01
C VAL A 181 5.56 -3.92 -28.96
N GLY A 182 4.31 -4.33 -29.25
CA GLY A 182 3.17 -3.42 -29.19
C GLY A 182 2.96 -2.83 -27.78
N HIS A 183 3.02 -3.66 -26.75
CA HIS A 183 2.90 -3.23 -25.35
C HIS A 183 4.08 -2.34 -24.92
N PHE A 184 5.30 -2.67 -25.37
CA PHE A 184 6.48 -1.84 -25.09
C PHE A 184 6.31 -0.42 -25.62
N HIS A 185 5.93 -0.28 -26.90
CA HIS A 185 5.71 1.05 -27.48
C HIS A 185 4.58 1.83 -26.79
N ALA A 186 3.48 1.17 -26.46
CA ALA A 186 2.39 1.81 -25.74
C ALA A 186 2.83 2.34 -24.36
N LEU A 187 3.62 1.54 -23.62
CA LEU A 187 4.11 1.93 -22.31
C LEU A 187 5.16 3.04 -22.39
N VAL A 188 6.07 2.98 -23.38
CA VAL A 188 7.06 4.05 -23.60
C VAL A 188 6.38 5.36 -23.96
N ALA A 189 5.34 5.33 -24.80
CA ALA A 189 4.59 6.52 -25.18
C ALA A 189 3.85 7.18 -24.00
N GLU A 190 3.39 6.36 -23.04
CA GLU A 190 2.61 6.86 -21.90
C GLU A 190 3.48 7.24 -20.69
N TRP A 191 4.50 6.44 -20.40
CA TRP A 191 5.29 6.53 -19.15
C TRP A 191 6.79 6.76 -19.36
N GLY A 192 7.27 6.67 -20.59
CA GLY A 192 8.70 6.70 -20.87
C GLY A 192 9.42 5.40 -20.48
N TYR A 193 10.75 5.51 -20.45
CA TYR A 193 11.64 4.42 -20.00
C TYR A 193 11.85 4.45 -18.49
N PRO A 194 12.25 3.31 -17.88
CA PRO A 194 12.38 1.98 -18.48
C PRO A 194 11.03 1.24 -18.57
N VAL A 195 10.98 0.23 -19.44
CA VAL A 195 9.93 -0.81 -19.47
C VAL A 195 10.49 -2.08 -18.83
N ILE A 196 9.67 -2.80 -18.11
CA ILE A 196 10.05 -4.01 -17.37
C ILE A 196 9.44 -5.21 -18.06
N VAL A 197 10.27 -6.21 -18.36
CA VAL A 197 9.85 -7.50 -18.92
C VAL A 197 10.07 -8.57 -17.85
N GLN A 198 9.02 -9.32 -17.56
CA GLN A 198 9.03 -10.28 -16.46
C GLN A 198 8.42 -11.61 -16.89
N SER A 199 9.02 -12.74 -16.45
CA SER A 199 8.44 -14.06 -16.66
C SER A 199 7.08 -14.16 -15.95
N ILE A 200 6.11 -14.84 -16.61
CA ILE A 200 4.83 -15.13 -15.99
C ILE A 200 5.00 -16.33 -15.04
N VAL A 201 4.67 -16.11 -13.78
CA VAL A 201 4.59 -17.18 -12.78
C VAL A 201 3.13 -17.63 -12.70
N SER A 202 2.90 -18.92 -12.95
CA SER A 202 1.57 -19.51 -12.75
C SER A 202 1.40 -19.91 -11.30
N GLY A 203 0.44 -19.31 -10.61
CA GLY A 203 0.16 -19.53 -9.20
C GLY A 203 -1.09 -18.79 -8.74
N GLU A 204 -1.33 -18.78 -7.43
CA GLU A 204 -2.43 -18.04 -6.82
C GLU A 204 -1.97 -16.63 -6.40
N GLU A 205 -2.79 -15.62 -6.69
CA GLU A 205 -2.54 -14.26 -6.20
C GLU A 205 -2.96 -14.15 -4.75
N LEU A 206 -1.97 -14.07 -3.87
CA LEU A 206 -2.13 -13.89 -2.45
C LEU A 206 -1.43 -12.59 -2.02
N ASN A 207 -2.09 -11.82 -1.19
CA ASN A 207 -1.52 -10.60 -0.64
C ASN A 207 -1.41 -10.71 0.89
N VAL A 208 -0.47 -9.98 1.46
CA VAL A 208 -0.35 -9.82 2.91
C VAL A 208 -0.28 -8.35 3.26
N ILE A 209 -1.10 -7.93 4.22
CA ILE A 209 -1.05 -6.61 4.85
C ILE A 209 -0.37 -6.73 6.20
N GLY A 210 0.36 -5.71 6.60
CA GLY A 210 0.94 -5.62 7.93
C GLY A 210 1.29 -4.21 8.34
N VAL A 211 1.71 -4.08 9.59
CA VAL A 211 2.28 -2.85 10.13
C VAL A 211 3.54 -3.19 10.90
N GLY A 212 4.67 -2.59 10.53
CA GLY A 212 5.93 -2.71 11.25
C GLY A 212 6.13 -1.54 12.20
N ASP A 213 6.83 -1.78 13.32
CA ASP A 213 7.08 -0.79 14.37
C ASP A 213 8.27 0.15 14.09
N GLY A 214 9.08 -0.17 13.07
CA GLY A 214 10.32 0.55 12.76
C GLY A 214 11.56 0.07 13.50
N ALA A 215 11.41 -0.88 14.42
CA ALA A 215 12.50 -1.50 15.16
C ALA A 215 12.72 -2.98 14.76
N GLY A 216 11.82 -3.53 13.95
CA GLY A 216 11.82 -4.93 13.51
C GLY A 216 10.69 -5.77 14.12
N GLY A 217 9.88 -5.18 14.98
CA GLY A 217 8.69 -5.79 15.55
C GLY A 217 7.47 -5.62 14.64
N SER A 218 6.57 -6.62 14.64
CA SER A 218 5.32 -6.61 13.90
C SER A 218 4.16 -6.18 14.81
N LEU A 219 3.37 -5.23 14.35
CA LEU A 219 2.09 -4.87 14.99
C LEU A 219 0.94 -5.76 14.51
N GLY A 220 1.21 -6.66 13.58
CA GLY A 220 0.28 -7.66 13.04
C GLY A 220 0.41 -7.80 11.54
N THR A 221 0.04 -8.99 11.05
CA THR A 221 -0.03 -9.34 9.62
C THR A 221 -1.27 -10.18 9.34
N VAL A 222 -1.90 -9.96 8.18
CA VAL A 222 -3.07 -10.74 7.73
C VAL A 222 -2.93 -11.03 6.24
N GLY A 223 -3.14 -12.28 5.85
CA GLY A 223 -3.14 -12.73 4.46
C GLY A 223 -4.54 -12.74 3.84
N ILE A 224 -4.60 -12.50 2.54
CA ILE A 224 -5.82 -12.59 1.74
C ILE A 224 -5.55 -13.31 0.42
N LYS A 225 -6.54 -14.09 -0.04
CA LYS A 225 -6.61 -14.61 -1.39
C LYS A 225 -7.59 -13.77 -2.20
N LYS A 226 -7.16 -13.28 -3.35
CA LYS A 226 -8.03 -12.61 -4.31
C LYS A 226 -8.94 -13.65 -4.97
N ILE A 227 -10.26 -13.48 -4.86
CA ILE A 227 -11.26 -14.35 -5.51
C ILE A 227 -11.66 -13.76 -6.85
N SER A 228 -11.87 -12.44 -6.90
CA SER A 228 -12.07 -11.72 -8.15
C SER A 228 -11.38 -10.35 -8.09
N VAL A 229 -11.04 -9.84 -9.27
CA VAL A 229 -10.38 -8.55 -9.46
C VAL A 229 -11.18 -7.69 -10.42
N THR A 230 -10.97 -6.37 -10.33
CA THR A 230 -11.50 -5.39 -11.28
C THR A 230 -10.76 -5.50 -12.62
N ALA A 231 -11.23 -4.76 -13.62
CA ALA A 231 -10.54 -4.65 -14.91
C ALA A 231 -9.10 -4.10 -14.80
N LEU A 232 -8.79 -3.35 -13.74
CA LEU A 232 -7.45 -2.82 -13.46
C LEU A 232 -6.61 -3.72 -12.53
N GLY A 233 -7.10 -4.95 -12.23
CA GLY A 233 -6.38 -5.93 -11.41
C GLY A 233 -6.48 -5.69 -9.89
N LYS A 234 -7.28 -4.72 -9.44
CA LYS A 234 -7.50 -4.48 -8.02
C LYS A 234 -8.45 -5.52 -7.44
N ILE A 235 -8.26 -5.88 -6.18
CA ILE A 235 -9.13 -6.83 -5.50
C ILE A 235 -10.58 -6.30 -5.44
N TRP A 236 -11.54 -7.13 -5.86
CA TRP A 236 -12.96 -6.86 -5.74
C TRP A 236 -13.62 -7.74 -4.67
N THR A 237 -13.32 -9.03 -4.69
CA THR A 237 -13.70 -9.97 -3.64
C THR A 237 -12.51 -10.78 -3.19
N GLY A 238 -12.47 -11.17 -1.93
CA GLY A 238 -11.40 -11.95 -1.35
C GLY A 238 -11.82 -12.69 -0.10
N VAL A 239 -10.94 -13.52 0.39
CA VAL A 239 -11.09 -14.25 1.65
C VAL A 239 -9.79 -14.18 2.43
N THR A 240 -9.88 -13.95 3.73
CA THR A 240 -8.70 -14.01 4.60
C THR A 240 -8.20 -15.44 4.69
N ILE A 241 -6.89 -15.61 4.60
CA ILE A 241 -6.24 -16.91 4.63
C ILE A 241 -5.02 -16.92 5.55
N LYS A 242 -4.65 -18.11 5.96
CA LYS A 242 -3.38 -18.36 6.65
C LYS A 242 -2.47 -19.17 5.72
N HIS A 243 -1.57 -18.48 5.02
CA HIS A 243 -0.50 -19.11 4.25
C HIS A 243 0.82 -18.86 4.96
N GLN A 244 1.31 -19.89 5.66
CA GLN A 244 2.44 -19.74 6.58
C GLN A 244 3.72 -19.20 5.90
N PRO A 245 4.18 -19.71 4.73
CA PRO A 245 5.38 -19.19 4.07
C PRO A 245 5.29 -17.70 3.74
N MET A 246 4.11 -17.21 3.30
CA MET A 246 3.89 -15.80 2.98
C MET A 246 3.88 -14.92 4.24
N LEU A 247 3.25 -15.37 5.32
CA LEU A 247 3.23 -14.64 6.60
C LEU A 247 4.63 -14.56 7.21
N GLU A 248 5.43 -15.62 7.12
CA GLU A 248 6.83 -15.61 7.54
C GLU A 248 7.68 -14.68 6.71
N ALA A 249 7.45 -14.62 5.39
CA ALA A 249 8.11 -13.67 4.51
C ALA A 249 7.77 -12.22 4.90
N ALA A 250 6.51 -11.92 5.20
CA ALA A 250 6.09 -10.60 5.67
C ALA A 250 6.73 -10.23 7.02
N ASN A 251 6.85 -11.17 7.93
CA ASN A 251 7.54 -10.93 9.20
C ASN A 251 9.05 -10.72 9.00
N ARG A 252 9.69 -11.44 8.06
CA ARG A 252 11.08 -11.15 7.67
C ARG A 252 11.23 -9.79 7.03
N PHE A 253 10.29 -9.37 6.17
CA PHE A 253 10.25 -8.01 5.60
C PHE A 253 10.29 -6.96 6.70
N ILE A 254 9.43 -7.08 7.71
CA ILE A 254 9.41 -6.15 8.85
C ILE A 254 10.75 -6.15 9.59
N ARG A 255 11.26 -7.32 9.92
CA ARG A 255 12.46 -7.47 10.75
C ARG A 255 13.73 -7.01 10.04
N GLU A 256 13.97 -7.51 8.82
CA GLU A 256 15.21 -7.26 8.08
C GLU A 256 15.32 -5.83 7.55
N LEU A 257 14.16 -5.23 7.20
CA LEU A 257 14.11 -3.84 6.73
C LEU A 257 13.82 -2.86 7.86
N LYS A 258 13.57 -3.33 9.08
CA LYS A 258 13.08 -2.52 10.20
C LYS A 258 11.93 -1.62 9.75
N TRP A 259 11.00 -2.23 9.00
CA TRP A 259 9.93 -1.50 8.35
C TRP A 259 9.08 -0.75 9.36
N ARG A 260 8.77 0.51 9.06
CA ARG A 260 7.89 1.34 9.88
C ARG A 260 6.64 1.72 9.10
N GLY A 261 5.48 1.53 9.73
CA GLY A 261 4.18 1.87 9.12
C GLY A 261 3.53 0.72 8.39
N PRO A 262 2.40 1.03 7.72
CA PRO A 262 1.62 0.03 7.00
C PRO A 262 2.31 -0.38 5.71
N PHE A 263 2.02 -1.59 5.27
CA PHE A 263 2.44 -2.10 3.97
C PHE A 263 1.48 -3.17 3.47
N GLU A 264 1.49 -3.38 2.17
CA GLU A 264 0.97 -4.56 1.50
C GLU A 264 2.07 -5.17 0.64
N LEU A 265 2.23 -6.49 0.72
CA LEU A 265 3.03 -7.25 -0.24
C LEU A 265 2.08 -8.00 -1.15
N GLU A 266 2.19 -7.77 -2.45
CA GLU A 266 1.50 -8.56 -3.45
C GLU A 266 2.38 -9.71 -3.88
N CYS A 267 1.85 -10.92 -3.83
CA CYS A 267 2.60 -12.13 -4.10
C CYS A 267 1.86 -13.05 -5.08
N ILE A 268 2.61 -13.85 -5.83
CA ILE A 268 2.11 -15.05 -6.48
C ILE A 268 2.68 -16.24 -5.73
N VAL A 269 1.82 -17.19 -5.38
CA VAL A 269 2.20 -18.38 -4.61
C VAL A 269 1.96 -19.63 -5.45
N LYS A 270 2.98 -20.50 -5.50
CA LYS A 270 2.91 -21.81 -6.18
C LYS A 270 3.41 -22.88 -5.21
N GLY A 271 2.50 -23.60 -4.56
CA GLY A 271 2.83 -24.45 -3.43
C GLY A 271 3.42 -23.61 -2.27
N ASP A 272 4.61 -23.95 -1.80
CA ASP A 272 5.32 -23.20 -0.76
C ASP A 272 6.18 -22.04 -1.32
N ASP A 273 6.32 -21.96 -2.63
CA ASP A 273 7.09 -20.90 -3.30
C ASP A 273 6.32 -19.59 -3.32
N VAL A 274 6.87 -18.57 -2.69
CA VAL A 274 6.32 -17.20 -2.67
C VAL A 274 7.15 -16.32 -3.60
N TYR A 275 6.49 -15.66 -4.54
CA TYR A 275 7.10 -14.71 -5.48
C TYR A 275 6.60 -13.31 -5.17
N LEU A 276 7.49 -12.39 -4.83
CA LEU A 276 7.16 -10.99 -4.61
C LEU A 276 6.86 -10.30 -5.95
N ILE A 277 5.74 -9.61 -6.02
CA ILE A 277 5.30 -8.87 -7.21
C ILE A 277 5.40 -7.37 -7.00
N GLU A 278 4.91 -6.87 -5.84
CA GLU A 278 4.86 -5.45 -5.55
C GLU A 278 4.85 -5.19 -4.04
N ILE A 279 5.35 -4.00 -3.66
CA ILE A 279 5.30 -3.48 -2.30
C ILE A 279 4.52 -2.17 -2.32
N ASN A 280 3.40 -2.14 -1.61
CA ASN A 280 2.60 -0.93 -1.39
C ASN A 280 2.85 -0.40 0.02
N PRO A 281 3.50 0.76 0.22
CA PRO A 281 3.91 1.28 1.55
C PRO A 281 2.76 2.01 2.25
N ARG A 282 1.58 1.47 2.20
CA ARG A 282 0.32 2.02 2.73
C ARG A 282 -0.69 0.91 2.96
N PHE A 283 -1.81 1.25 3.61
CA PHE A 283 -2.94 0.34 3.68
C PHE A 283 -3.57 0.11 2.30
N PRO A 284 -3.94 -1.14 1.96
CA PRO A 284 -4.69 -1.45 0.74
C PRO A 284 -6.20 -1.24 0.91
N ALA A 285 -6.92 -1.24 -0.20
CA ALA A 285 -8.38 -1.12 -0.24
C ALA A 285 -9.11 -2.14 0.66
N TRP A 286 -8.52 -3.31 0.84
CA TRP A 286 -9.07 -4.42 1.63
C TRP A 286 -8.66 -4.42 3.10
N VAL A 287 -8.08 -3.33 3.63
CA VAL A 287 -7.60 -3.23 5.02
C VAL A 287 -8.62 -3.68 6.07
N TYR A 288 -9.89 -3.45 5.83
CA TYR A 288 -10.96 -3.81 6.77
C TYR A 288 -11.11 -5.33 6.98
N PHE A 289 -10.65 -6.16 6.03
CA PHE A 289 -10.61 -7.61 6.22
C PHE A 289 -9.78 -8.01 7.45
N ALA A 290 -8.69 -7.30 7.71
CA ALA A 290 -7.87 -7.54 8.91
C ALA A 290 -8.67 -7.25 10.19
N THR A 291 -9.41 -6.15 10.22
CA THR A 291 -10.30 -5.80 11.35
C THR A 291 -11.39 -6.85 11.52
N GLY A 292 -12.00 -7.31 10.42
CA GLY A 292 -13.05 -8.32 10.42
C GLY A 292 -12.62 -9.68 11.02
N VAL A 293 -11.31 -10.00 11.00
CA VAL A 293 -10.76 -11.20 11.66
C VAL A 293 -10.05 -10.90 12.99
N GLY A 294 -10.35 -9.75 13.61
CA GLY A 294 -9.87 -9.39 14.94
C GLY A 294 -8.49 -8.72 14.97
N VAL A 295 -7.91 -8.38 13.81
CA VAL A 295 -6.59 -7.72 13.72
C VAL A 295 -6.78 -6.28 13.23
N ASN A 296 -7.19 -5.38 14.13
CA ASN A 296 -7.40 -3.97 13.79
C ASN A 296 -6.07 -3.23 13.59
N LEU A 297 -5.47 -3.38 12.40
CA LEU A 297 -4.17 -2.78 12.05
C LEU A 297 -4.20 -1.24 12.08
N PRO A 298 -5.23 -0.52 11.60
CA PRO A 298 -5.33 0.91 11.74
C PRO A 298 -5.30 1.39 13.20
N ALA A 299 -6.01 0.74 14.10
CA ALA A 299 -6.02 1.10 15.52
C ALA A 299 -4.66 0.83 16.19
N ARG A 300 -4.00 -0.28 15.85
CA ARG A 300 -2.65 -0.60 16.33
C ARG A 300 -1.63 0.43 15.86
N LEU A 301 -1.74 0.89 14.61
CA LEU A 301 -0.91 1.96 14.07
C LEU A 301 -1.10 3.27 14.85
N VAL A 302 -2.35 3.65 15.16
CA VAL A 302 -2.64 4.86 15.95
C VAL A 302 -2.00 4.77 17.32
N ARG A 303 -2.15 3.64 18.03
CA ARG A 303 -1.53 3.44 19.35
C ARG A 303 0.00 3.55 19.25
N ALA A 304 0.62 2.90 18.29
CA ALA A 304 2.07 2.99 18.08
C ALA A 304 2.55 4.40 17.72
N ALA A 305 1.80 5.14 16.91
CA ALA A 305 2.11 6.52 16.54
C ALA A 305 2.10 7.48 17.75
N LEU A 306 1.24 7.21 18.72
CA LEU A 306 1.08 8.00 19.94
C LEU A 306 1.92 7.52 21.13
N GLY A 307 2.81 6.52 20.93
CA GLY A 307 3.68 5.96 21.96
C GLY A 307 2.99 5.04 22.96
N GLY A 308 1.79 4.52 22.60
CA GLY A 308 1.08 3.53 23.41
C GLY A 308 1.64 2.12 23.20
N GLU A 309 1.50 1.28 24.22
CA GLU A 309 1.81 -0.16 24.10
C GLU A 309 0.82 -0.83 23.17
N VAL A 310 1.35 -1.63 22.24
CA VAL A 310 0.55 -2.49 21.37
C VAL A 310 0.58 -3.89 21.95
N VAL A 311 -0.54 -4.33 22.54
CA VAL A 311 -0.67 -5.69 23.06
C VAL A 311 -0.76 -6.66 21.89
N GLU A 312 0.11 -7.65 21.88
CA GLU A 312 0.09 -8.75 20.90
C GLU A 312 -1.13 -9.64 21.20
N ILE A 313 -2.20 -9.48 20.43
CA ILE A 313 -3.37 -10.35 20.54
C ILE A 313 -3.14 -11.54 19.61
N ALA A 314 -3.15 -12.75 20.16
CA ALA A 314 -3.12 -13.97 19.38
C ALA A 314 -4.28 -13.98 18.37
N ILE A 315 -3.95 -14.19 17.09
CA ILE A 315 -4.91 -14.21 16.00
C ILE A 315 -5.85 -15.40 16.19
N THR A 316 -7.09 -15.17 16.55
CA THR A 316 -8.15 -16.19 16.50
C THR A 316 -8.72 -16.16 15.09
N LEU A 317 -8.19 -17.01 14.21
CA LEU A 317 -8.82 -17.24 12.92
C LEU A 317 -10.11 -18.02 13.19
N GLY A 318 -11.25 -17.37 13.00
CA GLY A 318 -12.52 -18.06 12.91
C GLY A 318 -12.46 -19.08 11.76
N VAL A 319 -12.92 -20.28 12.01
CA VAL A 319 -13.13 -21.38 11.06
C VAL A 319 -14.24 -21.02 10.11
#